data_bcdf578b766aa1d768f3e7fe878de801
#
_entry.id   bcdf578b766aa1d768f3e7fe878de801
#
_cell.length_a   1.000
_cell.length_b   1.000
_cell.length_c   1.000
_cell.angle_alpha   90.00
_cell.angle_beta   90.00
_cell.angle_gamma   90.00
#
_symmetry.space_group_name_H-M   'P 1'
#
loop_
_entity.id
_entity.type
_entity.pdbx_description
1 polymer ?
#
loop_
_entity_poly.entity_id
_entity_poly.type
_entity_poly.pdbx_seq_one_letter_code
_entity_poly.pdbx_strand_id
1 'polypeptide(L)' 'MKSTKNRFSNGAMVTIKETGETVTILKWQYVKNMKRYSYIVKEHPGTFYFEEELEIN' A
#
# COMPACT_ATOMS: atom_id res chain seq x y z
N MET A 1 15.06 9.47 10.66
CA MET A 1 15.24 9.06 9.98
C MET A 1 14.52 8.75 8.97
N LYS A 2 14.61 8.93 8.09
CA LYS A 2 13.88 8.71 7.16
C LYS A 2 14.14 7.57 6.49
N SER A 3 13.41 6.87 6.29
CA SER A 3 13.61 5.56 5.77
C SER A 3 13.25 5.50 4.30
N THR A 4 13.98 4.70 3.55
CA THR A 4 13.63 4.49 2.16
C THR A 4 12.80 3.24 1.98
N LYS A 5 12.47 2.60 3.07
CA LYS A 5 11.70 1.38 3.01
C LYS A 5 10.21 1.68 2.86
N ASN A 6 9.49 0.71 2.33
CA ASN A 6 8.05 0.83 2.25
C ASN A 6 7.45 0.97 3.64
N ARG A 7 6.33 1.63 3.72
CA ARG A 7 5.68 1.88 5.00
C ARG A 7 4.85 0.70 5.49
N PHE A 8 4.41 -0.14 4.58
CA PHE A 8 3.53 -1.25 4.94
C PHE A 8 4.16 -2.56 4.51
N SER A 9 3.96 -3.59 5.32
CA SER A 9 4.51 -4.90 5.05
C SER A 9 3.41 -5.83 4.54
N ASN A 10 3.82 -6.95 3.97
CA ASN A 10 2.87 -7.99 3.59
C ASN A 10 2.09 -8.40 4.83
N GLY A 11 0.78 -8.50 4.68
CA GLY A 11 -0.07 -8.86 5.79
C GLY A 11 -0.52 -7.71 6.67
N ALA A 12 0.01 -6.52 6.43
CA ALA A 12 -0.39 -5.36 7.22
C ALA A 12 -1.80 -4.93 6.84
N MET A 13 -2.52 -4.43 7.80
CA MET A 13 -3.86 -3.91 7.56
C MET A 13 -3.80 -2.41 7.44
N VAL A 14 -4.38 -1.90 6.39
CA VAL A 14 -4.37 -0.46 6.11
C VAL A 14 -5.75 -0.03 5.66
N THR A 15 -5.96 1.28 5.63
CA THR A 15 -7.23 1.85 5.20
C THR A 15 -7.03 2.60 3.90
N ILE A 16 -7.91 2.37 2.95
CA ILE A 16 -7.91 3.13 1.71
C ILE A 16 -8.54 4.48 2.00
N LYS A 17 -7.76 5.53 1.86
CA LYS A 17 -8.21 6.87 2.22
C LYS A 17 -9.45 7.30 1.48
N GLU A 18 -9.53 6.95 0.22
CA GLU A 18 -10.62 7.39 -0.61
C GLU A 18 -11.97 6.81 -0.19
N THR A 19 -11.98 5.56 0.20
CA THR A 19 -13.23 4.87 0.52
C THR A 19 -13.42 4.58 2.01
N GLY A 20 -12.33 4.61 2.75
CA GLY A 20 -12.38 4.24 4.15
C GLY A 20 -12.39 2.75 4.40
N GLU A 21 -12.20 1.98 3.35
CA GLU A 21 -12.21 0.53 3.46
C GLU A 21 -10.91 0.02 4.07
N THR A 22 -11.03 -0.94 4.98
CA THR A 22 -9.86 -1.57 5.56
C THR A 22 -9.49 -2.78 4.74
N VAL A 23 -8.24 -2.85 4.33
CA VAL A 23 -7.76 -3.93 3.46
C VAL A 23 -6.45 -4.47 3.99
N THR A 24 -6.07 -5.62 3.47
CA THR A 24 -4.85 -6.30 3.90
C THR A 24 -3.84 -6.29 2.75
N ILE A 25 -2.62 -5.89 3.06
CA ILE A 25 -1.56 -5.86 2.05
C ILE A 25 -1.18 -7.28 1.66
N LEU A 26 -1.30 -7.58 0.38
CA LEU A 26 -0.91 -8.87 -0.14
C LEU A 26 0.56 -8.87 -0.54
N LYS A 27 0.96 -7.84 -1.26
CA LYS A 27 2.36 -7.66 -1.60
C LYS A 27 2.59 -6.22 -2.04
N TRP A 28 3.85 -5.84 -2.16
CA TRP A 28 4.21 -4.49 -2.55
C TRP A 28 5.36 -4.53 -3.53
N GLN A 29 5.54 -3.43 -4.24
CA GLN A 29 6.68 -3.29 -5.13
C GLN A 29 7.01 -1.81 -5.30
N TYR A 30 8.26 -1.55 -5.64
CA TYR A 30 8.71 -0.19 -5.85
C TYR A 30 8.62 0.15 -7.33
N VAL A 31 7.95 1.26 -7.63
CA VAL A 31 7.80 1.72 -9.01
C VAL A 31 8.85 2.79 -9.26
N LYS A 32 9.92 2.40 -9.89
CA LYS A 32 11.05 3.29 -10.10
C LYS A 32 10.70 4.58 -10.83
N ASN A 33 9.93 4.46 -11.88
CA ASN A 33 9.58 5.63 -12.69
C ASN A 33 8.88 6.70 -11.88
N MET A 34 8.11 6.29 -10.91
CA MET A 34 7.33 7.22 -10.10
C MET A 34 7.93 7.44 -8.73
N LYS A 35 8.98 6.68 -8.42
CA LYS A 35 9.65 6.75 -7.13
C LYS A 35 8.66 6.56 -6.00
N ARG A 36 7.78 5.59 -6.15
CA ARG A 36 6.75 5.30 -5.17
C ARG A 36 6.61 3.82 -4.97
N TYR A 37 6.08 3.46 -3.81
CA TYR A 37 5.74 2.07 -3.54
C TYR A 37 4.28 1.87 -3.91
N SER A 38 3.98 0.73 -4.53
CA SER A 38 2.62 0.36 -4.81
C SER A 38 2.30 -0.93 -4.07
N TYR A 39 1.04 -1.12 -3.78
CA TYR A 39 0.59 -2.23 -2.96
C TYR A 39 -0.58 -2.92 -3.61
N ILE A 40 -0.56 -4.24 -3.55
CA ILE A 40 -1.69 -5.05 -3.99
C ILE A 40 -2.36 -5.54 -2.72
N VAL A 41 -3.65 -5.34 -2.63
CA VAL A 41 -4.37 -5.75 -1.43
C VAL A 41 -5.17 -7.00 -1.72
N LYS A 42 -5.37 -7.78 -0.67
CA LYS A 42 -6.05 -9.06 -0.79
C LYS A 42 -7.48 -8.91 -1.29
N GLU A 43 -8.14 -7.87 -0.83
CA GLU A 43 -9.55 -7.65 -1.16
C GLU A 43 -9.76 -7.18 -2.58
N HIS A 44 -8.73 -6.61 -3.18
CA HIS A 44 -8.81 -6.09 -4.56
C HIS A 44 -7.58 -6.49 -5.34
N PRO A 45 -7.43 -7.77 -5.64
CA PRO A 45 -6.17 -8.26 -6.23
C PRO A 45 -5.89 -7.75 -7.65
N GLY A 46 -6.89 -7.26 -8.33
CA GLY A 46 -6.68 -6.72 -9.67
C GLY A 46 -6.34 -5.24 -9.69
N THR A 47 -6.18 -4.64 -8.54
CA THR A 47 -5.94 -3.21 -8.43
C THR A 47 -4.74 -2.98 -7.54
N PHE A 48 -4.01 -1.90 -7.81
CA PHE A 48 -2.92 -1.53 -6.92
C PHE A 48 -3.17 -0.13 -6.38
N TYR A 49 -2.55 0.16 -5.24
CA TYR A 49 -2.68 1.45 -4.59
C TYR A 49 -1.29 1.96 -4.28
N PHE A 50 -1.10 3.26 -4.41
CA PHE A 50 0.14 3.87 -4.01
C PHE A 50 0.13 4.13 -2.52
N GLU A 51 1.33 4.24 -1.97
CA GLU A 51 1.49 4.43 -0.54
C GLU A 51 0.68 5.60 -0.01
N GLU A 52 0.61 6.67 -0.78
CA GLU A 52 -0.10 7.86 -0.36
C GLU A 52 -1.62 7.70 -0.33
N GLU A 53 -2.12 6.64 -0.96
CA GLU A 53 -3.54 6.37 -0.97
C GLU A 53 -3.99 5.52 0.21
N LEU A 54 -3.04 5.07 1.00
CA LEU A 54 -3.29 4.19 2.12
C LEU A 54 -2.81 4.82 3.39
N GLU A 55 -3.40 4.41 4.50
CA GLU A 55 -2.92 4.87 5.79
C GLU A 55 -3.00 3.74 6.78
N ILE A 56 -2.15 3.82 7.79
CA ILE A 56 -2.10 2.80 8.81
C ILE A 56 -3.38 2.82 9.61
N ASN A 57 -3.87 1.62 9.81
CA ASN A 57 -5.14 1.44 10.49
C ASN A 57 -5.01 1.65 11.99
#